data_de057b34664cea9f031951a3f08406c3
#
_entry.id   de057b34664cea9f031951a3f08406c3
#
_cell.length_a   1.000
_cell.length_b   1.000
_cell.length_c   1.000
_cell.angle_alpha   90.00
_cell.angle_beta   90.00
_cell.angle_gamma   90.00
#
_symmetry.space_group_name_H-M   'P 1'
#
loop_
_entity.id
_entity.type
_entity.pdbx_description
1 polymer ?
#
loop_
_entity_poly.entity_id
_entity_poly.type
_entity_poly.pdbx_seq_one_letter_code
_entity_poly.pdbx_strand_id
1 'polypeptide(L)'
;MSSLQSTELFQQQAYINGQWLAAQSNATVPVSNPATGEEIGTITNMGAAEATQAVEAAYTALQSWKALTAQNRADILLAWHKLVLDHTDELALIMTIEQGKPLAEAKGEVRYAASFIQWFAEEGKRIYGDVIPTVNNQQRFIISKEPVGVVAAITPWNFPIAMITRKAAPALAAGCTVVIKPANETPYCALAIAKLAEKAGIPAGVINVVTGKSQEIGSVFTSHEKVKKLTFTGSTPVGRLLMQQCSSTIKKLALELGGNAPLIVFDDADLDKAVQGAIFAKFRNAGQTCVCANRIYVHDNIYQAFAEKFVQEVQKFKVGNGLEDGVQIGPLINEKAVLKAQQLIDDAVSKGAKIACGGKQHALGQTFYEPSVLTNVDRTMEIVQEEIFGPVAPLIRFTDEADVVVQANDTIFGLAAYVYSENISRLWRVSEQLEYGMVGMNATAISNEVVPFGGVKQSGVGREGSKYGLEEFMTIKYMCLGL
;
A
#
# COMPACT_ATOMS: atom_id res chain seq x y z
N MET A 1 -22.47 5.92 15.09
CA MET A 1 -23.31 5.46 13.96
C MET A 1 -24.04 6.60 13.23
N SER A 2 -24.66 7.57 13.91
CA SER A 2 -25.38 8.68 13.24
C SER A 2 -24.52 9.55 12.30
N SER A 3 -23.22 9.71 12.58
CA SER A 3 -22.33 10.56 11.77
C SER A 3 -21.92 9.92 10.42
N LEU A 4 -21.76 8.60 10.35
CA LEU A 4 -21.44 7.91 9.09
C LEU A 4 -22.65 7.84 8.16
N GLN A 5 -23.82 7.51 8.70
CA GLN A 5 -25.04 7.37 7.90
C GLN A 5 -25.57 8.71 7.36
N SER A 6 -25.06 9.84 7.85
CA SER A 6 -25.43 11.16 7.35
C SER A 6 -24.66 11.63 6.12
N THR A 7 -23.56 10.94 5.77
CA THR A 7 -22.76 11.28 4.57
C THR A 7 -23.20 10.47 3.34
N GLU A 8 -23.34 11.15 2.21
CA GLU A 8 -23.62 10.50 0.92
C GLU A 8 -22.47 9.63 0.40
N LEU A 9 -21.26 9.73 0.99
CA LEU A 9 -20.10 8.91 0.65
C LEU A 9 -20.14 7.52 1.29
N PHE A 10 -20.97 7.32 2.32
CA PHE A 10 -21.11 6.03 2.98
C PHE A 10 -22.01 5.10 2.15
N GLN A 11 -21.41 4.38 1.20
CA GLN A 11 -22.07 3.43 0.32
C GLN A 11 -21.87 1.99 0.79
N GLN A 12 -22.90 1.15 0.68
CA GLN A 12 -22.87 -0.25 1.11
C GLN A 12 -23.03 -1.24 -0.06
N GLN A 13 -23.37 -0.72 -1.23
CA GLN A 13 -23.52 -1.50 -2.46
C GLN A 13 -22.24 -1.41 -3.32
N ALA A 14 -21.99 -2.44 -4.12
CA ALA A 14 -20.91 -2.44 -5.09
C ALA A 14 -21.22 -1.49 -6.25
N TYR A 15 -20.20 -0.96 -6.89
CA TYR A 15 -20.32 -0.02 -8.00
C TYR A 15 -19.89 -0.71 -9.30
N ILE A 16 -20.83 -1.03 -10.18
CA ILE A 16 -20.57 -1.69 -11.45
C ILE A 16 -21.31 -0.97 -12.57
N ASN A 17 -20.59 -0.60 -13.61
CA ASN A 17 -21.14 0.04 -14.82
C ASN A 17 -21.99 1.29 -14.53
N GLY A 18 -21.55 2.14 -13.60
CA GLY A 18 -22.26 3.35 -13.22
C GLY A 18 -23.48 3.11 -12.33
N GLN A 19 -23.65 1.91 -11.79
CA GLN A 19 -24.78 1.54 -10.94
C GLN A 19 -24.32 0.99 -9.59
N TRP A 20 -25.07 1.33 -8.55
CA TRP A 20 -24.91 0.77 -7.21
C TRP A 20 -25.78 -0.47 -7.08
N LEU A 21 -25.17 -1.64 -6.90
CA LEU A 21 -25.83 -2.94 -7.02
C LEU A 21 -25.68 -3.77 -5.75
N ALA A 22 -26.75 -4.45 -5.36
CA ALA A 22 -26.72 -5.55 -4.43
C ALA A 22 -26.13 -6.81 -5.09
N ALA A 23 -25.67 -7.79 -4.29
CA ALA A 23 -25.31 -9.10 -4.80
C ALA A 23 -26.58 -9.80 -5.37
N GLN A 24 -26.42 -10.59 -6.43
CA GLN A 24 -27.54 -11.36 -7.00
C GLN A 24 -28.20 -12.29 -5.98
N SER A 25 -27.42 -12.77 -5.01
CA SER A 25 -27.90 -13.60 -3.90
C SER A 25 -28.53 -12.79 -2.75
N ASN A 26 -28.50 -11.47 -2.80
CA ASN A 26 -28.81 -10.55 -1.70
C ASN A 26 -27.96 -10.78 -0.43
N ALA A 27 -26.91 -11.59 -0.50
CA ALA A 27 -26.01 -11.83 0.63
C ALA A 27 -25.16 -10.61 0.94
N THR A 28 -24.90 -10.40 2.21
CA THR A 28 -24.04 -9.32 2.73
C THR A 28 -22.95 -9.86 3.64
N VAL A 29 -21.94 -9.04 3.88
CA VAL A 29 -20.86 -9.29 4.86
C VAL A 29 -20.84 -8.10 5.83
N PRO A 30 -20.82 -8.34 7.15
CA PRO A 30 -20.68 -7.27 8.13
C PRO A 30 -19.29 -6.67 8.09
N VAL A 31 -19.21 -5.38 8.37
CA VAL A 31 -17.96 -4.62 8.56
C VAL A 31 -17.98 -4.07 9.97
N SER A 32 -16.90 -4.27 10.71
CA SER A 32 -16.81 -3.87 12.13
C SER A 32 -15.76 -2.79 12.33
N ASN A 33 -15.99 -1.93 13.31
CA ASN A 33 -15.01 -0.98 13.80
C ASN A 33 -13.99 -1.71 14.68
N PRO A 34 -12.69 -1.73 14.34
CA PRO A 34 -11.69 -2.45 15.13
C PRO A 34 -11.47 -1.85 16.52
N ALA A 35 -11.83 -0.57 16.75
CA ALA A 35 -11.70 0.08 18.05
C ALA A 35 -12.80 -0.32 19.05
N THR A 36 -14.01 -0.62 18.56
CA THR A 36 -15.17 -0.91 19.43
C THR A 36 -15.69 -2.35 19.28
N GLY A 37 -15.34 -3.04 18.19
CA GLY A 37 -15.89 -4.33 17.82
C GLY A 37 -17.34 -4.27 17.28
N GLU A 38 -17.95 -3.08 17.24
CA GLU A 38 -19.32 -2.91 16.77
C GLU A 38 -19.42 -3.00 15.25
N GLU A 39 -20.51 -3.55 14.74
CA GLU A 39 -20.84 -3.51 13.33
C GLU A 39 -21.19 -2.08 12.92
N ILE A 40 -20.50 -1.58 11.88
CA ILE A 40 -20.71 -0.23 11.33
C ILE A 40 -21.62 -0.22 10.11
N GLY A 41 -21.87 -1.38 9.53
CA GLY A 41 -22.72 -1.62 8.38
C GLY A 41 -22.35 -2.91 7.66
N THR A 42 -22.93 -3.12 6.47
CA THR A 42 -22.67 -4.31 5.66
C THR A 42 -22.21 -3.92 4.25
N ILE A 43 -21.58 -4.85 3.55
CA ILE A 43 -21.30 -4.75 2.11
C ILE A 43 -21.92 -5.93 1.37
N THR A 44 -22.08 -5.77 0.07
CA THR A 44 -22.54 -6.85 -0.80
C THR A 44 -21.55 -8.01 -0.82
N ASN A 45 -22.02 -9.25 -0.66
CA ASN A 45 -21.21 -10.46 -0.75
C ASN A 45 -21.24 -11.06 -2.17
N MET A 46 -20.61 -10.35 -3.09
CA MET A 46 -20.52 -10.74 -4.50
C MET A 46 -19.52 -11.88 -4.74
N GLY A 47 -19.68 -12.58 -5.87
CA GLY A 47 -18.83 -13.68 -6.27
C GLY A 47 -18.35 -13.57 -7.72
N ALA A 48 -18.16 -14.73 -8.34
CA ALA A 48 -17.61 -14.83 -9.70
C ALA A 48 -18.53 -14.21 -10.77
N ALA A 49 -19.84 -14.30 -10.61
CA ALA A 49 -20.80 -13.79 -11.59
C ALA A 49 -20.71 -12.25 -11.70
N GLU A 50 -20.77 -11.56 -10.58
CA GLU A 50 -20.69 -10.10 -10.55
C GLU A 50 -19.27 -9.58 -10.89
N ALA A 51 -18.22 -10.31 -10.51
CA ALA A 51 -16.87 -10.01 -10.94
C ALA A 51 -16.74 -10.10 -12.48
N THR A 52 -17.32 -11.11 -13.10
CA THR A 52 -17.38 -11.24 -14.55
C THR A 52 -18.17 -10.08 -15.18
N GLN A 53 -19.33 -9.73 -14.62
CA GLN A 53 -20.12 -8.59 -15.07
C GLN A 53 -19.29 -7.28 -15.02
N ALA A 54 -18.53 -7.05 -13.96
CA ALA A 54 -17.68 -5.87 -13.81
C ALA A 54 -16.54 -5.85 -14.86
N VAL A 55 -15.92 -7.00 -15.15
CA VAL A 55 -14.89 -7.12 -16.20
C VAL A 55 -15.48 -6.84 -17.59
N GLU A 56 -16.67 -7.36 -17.89
CA GLU A 56 -17.37 -7.11 -19.16
C GLU A 56 -17.74 -5.63 -19.33
N ALA A 57 -18.23 -4.99 -18.26
CA ALA A 57 -18.50 -3.55 -18.26
C ALA A 57 -17.22 -2.72 -18.51
N ALA A 58 -16.13 -3.08 -17.83
CA ALA A 58 -14.84 -2.45 -18.03
C ALA A 58 -14.31 -2.61 -19.47
N TYR A 59 -14.49 -3.80 -20.05
CA TYR A 59 -14.08 -4.05 -21.43
C TYR A 59 -14.90 -3.24 -22.43
N THR A 60 -16.19 -3.10 -22.20
CA THR A 60 -17.07 -2.29 -23.06
C THR A 60 -16.68 -0.80 -22.99
N ALA A 61 -16.47 -0.27 -21.79
CA ALA A 61 -16.09 1.12 -21.58
C ALA A 61 -14.67 1.47 -22.08
N LEU A 62 -13.80 0.46 -22.19
CA LEU A 62 -12.40 0.66 -22.61
C LEU A 62 -12.28 1.39 -23.95
N GLN A 63 -13.15 1.08 -24.93
CA GLN A 63 -13.02 1.63 -26.28
C GLN A 63 -13.25 3.13 -26.31
N SER A 64 -14.28 3.63 -25.63
CA SER A 64 -14.54 5.07 -25.52
C SER A 64 -13.53 5.78 -24.66
N TRP A 65 -13.09 5.18 -23.54
CA TRP A 65 -12.14 5.78 -22.62
C TRP A 65 -10.75 5.95 -23.25
N LYS A 66 -10.20 4.92 -23.89
CA LYS A 66 -8.89 5.00 -24.55
C LYS A 66 -8.87 5.93 -25.76
N ALA A 67 -10.03 6.20 -26.39
CA ALA A 67 -10.17 7.10 -27.51
C ALA A 67 -10.13 8.58 -27.09
N LEU A 68 -10.32 8.89 -25.81
CA LEU A 68 -10.13 10.26 -25.30
C LEU A 68 -8.68 10.71 -25.43
N THR A 69 -8.48 12.01 -25.67
CA THR A 69 -7.14 12.59 -25.59
C THR A 69 -6.56 12.50 -24.18
N ALA A 70 -5.24 12.53 -24.05
CA ALA A 70 -4.60 12.57 -22.73
C ALA A 70 -5.09 13.77 -21.90
N GLN A 71 -5.35 14.92 -22.55
CA GLN A 71 -5.87 16.11 -21.88
C GLN A 71 -7.27 15.86 -21.31
N ASN A 72 -8.21 15.30 -22.09
CA ASN A 72 -9.57 15.02 -21.61
C ASN A 72 -9.57 14.05 -20.41
N ARG A 73 -8.72 13.00 -20.43
CA ARG A 73 -8.56 12.11 -19.27
C ARG A 73 -7.98 12.84 -18.08
N ALA A 74 -6.97 13.69 -18.28
CA ALA A 74 -6.37 14.48 -17.22
C ALA A 74 -7.38 15.44 -16.57
N ASP A 75 -8.21 16.11 -17.36
CA ASP A 75 -9.22 17.05 -16.84
C ASP A 75 -10.24 16.33 -15.91
N ILE A 76 -10.69 15.14 -16.30
CA ILE A 76 -11.58 14.31 -15.49
C ILE A 76 -10.87 13.84 -14.20
N LEU A 77 -9.60 13.40 -14.30
CA LEU A 77 -8.80 13.00 -13.13
C LEU A 77 -8.55 14.17 -12.18
N LEU A 78 -8.29 15.38 -12.68
CA LEU A 78 -8.13 16.57 -11.84
C LEU A 78 -9.43 16.98 -11.15
N ALA A 79 -10.59 16.78 -11.80
CA ALA A 79 -11.89 16.94 -11.14
C ALA A 79 -12.06 15.92 -9.99
N TRP A 80 -11.66 14.67 -10.21
CA TRP A 80 -11.66 13.63 -9.17
C TRP A 80 -10.71 13.97 -8.01
N HIS A 81 -9.48 14.39 -8.31
CA HIS A 81 -8.51 14.90 -7.33
C HIS A 81 -9.11 15.98 -6.43
N LYS A 82 -9.75 17.00 -7.07
CA LYS A 82 -10.37 18.10 -6.34
C LYS A 82 -11.45 17.61 -5.39
N LEU A 83 -12.34 16.74 -5.86
CA LEU A 83 -13.42 16.18 -5.03
C LEU A 83 -12.87 15.36 -3.84
N VAL A 84 -11.78 14.59 -4.04
CA VAL A 84 -11.14 13.85 -2.94
C VAL A 84 -10.59 14.80 -1.88
N LEU A 85 -9.99 15.92 -2.27
CA LEU A 85 -9.51 16.94 -1.32
C LEU A 85 -10.65 17.67 -0.62
N ASP A 86 -11.69 18.05 -1.37
CA ASP A 86 -12.87 18.75 -0.83
C ASP A 86 -13.59 17.91 0.25
N HIS A 87 -13.55 16.57 0.13
CA HIS A 87 -14.17 15.62 1.07
C HIS A 87 -13.16 14.98 2.05
N THR A 88 -12.01 15.63 2.31
CA THR A 88 -10.95 15.08 3.17
C THR A 88 -11.49 14.66 4.55
N ASP A 89 -12.32 15.46 5.18
CA ASP A 89 -12.82 15.19 6.53
C ASP A 89 -13.77 13.98 6.57
N GLU A 90 -14.67 13.87 5.59
CA GLU A 90 -15.60 12.74 5.48
C GLU A 90 -14.86 11.43 5.19
N LEU A 91 -13.93 11.44 4.23
CA LEU A 91 -13.12 10.28 3.88
C LEU A 91 -12.24 9.81 5.05
N ALA A 92 -11.64 10.76 5.77
CA ALA A 92 -10.84 10.46 6.95
C ALA A 92 -11.69 9.88 8.10
N LEU A 93 -12.92 10.38 8.29
CA LEU A 93 -13.85 9.84 9.27
C LEU A 93 -14.22 8.38 8.94
N ILE A 94 -14.61 8.10 7.70
CA ILE A 94 -14.91 6.74 7.22
C ILE A 94 -13.70 5.84 7.47
N MET A 95 -12.51 6.27 7.07
CA MET A 95 -11.26 5.51 7.22
C MET A 95 -10.94 5.22 8.69
N THR A 96 -11.03 6.22 9.57
CA THR A 96 -10.74 6.03 11.00
C THR A 96 -11.70 5.01 11.62
N ILE A 97 -12.97 5.02 11.23
CA ILE A 97 -13.98 4.13 11.79
C ILE A 97 -13.81 2.69 11.27
N GLU A 98 -13.54 2.48 9.97
CA GLU A 98 -13.42 1.11 9.42
C GLU A 98 -12.02 0.50 9.59
N GLN A 99 -10.94 1.31 9.61
CA GLN A 99 -9.57 0.82 9.67
C GLN A 99 -8.91 1.00 11.05
N GLY A 100 -9.34 2.03 11.81
CA GLY A 100 -8.87 2.27 13.17
C GLY A 100 -7.75 3.29 13.31
N LYS A 101 -7.06 3.72 12.25
CA LYS A 101 -5.98 4.71 12.37
C LYS A 101 -6.47 6.06 12.90
N PRO A 102 -5.60 6.82 13.60
CA PRO A 102 -5.95 8.15 14.10
C PRO A 102 -6.42 9.09 12.99
N LEU A 103 -7.40 9.94 13.29
CA LEU A 103 -8.01 10.86 12.33
C LEU A 103 -6.98 11.77 11.63
N ALA A 104 -5.94 12.18 12.33
CA ALA A 104 -4.86 12.98 11.77
C ALA A 104 -4.07 12.21 10.69
N GLU A 105 -3.78 10.92 10.93
CA GLU A 105 -3.14 10.05 9.94
C GLU A 105 -4.07 9.76 8.76
N ALA A 106 -5.37 9.54 9.02
CA ALA A 106 -6.36 9.34 7.97
C ALA A 106 -6.47 10.55 7.04
N LYS A 107 -6.50 11.78 7.58
CA LYS A 107 -6.43 13.02 6.76
C LYS A 107 -5.13 13.12 5.96
N GLY A 108 -4.02 12.68 6.53
CA GLY A 108 -2.73 12.58 5.83
C GLY A 108 -2.81 11.61 4.66
N GLU A 109 -3.44 10.44 4.85
CA GLU A 109 -3.63 9.45 3.78
C GLU A 109 -4.52 9.98 2.65
N VAL A 110 -5.61 10.66 2.94
CA VAL A 110 -6.49 11.25 1.91
C VAL A 110 -5.70 12.20 1.00
N ARG A 111 -4.88 13.09 1.60
CA ARG A 111 -4.03 14.01 0.83
C ARG A 111 -2.99 13.26 -0.01
N TYR A 112 -2.37 12.25 0.58
CA TYR A 112 -1.41 11.36 -0.11
C TYR A 112 -2.08 10.59 -1.25
N ALA A 113 -3.29 10.11 -1.07
CA ALA A 113 -4.07 9.45 -2.12
C ALA A 113 -4.43 10.41 -3.27
N ALA A 114 -4.82 11.64 -2.94
CA ALA A 114 -5.13 12.69 -3.91
C ALA A 114 -3.90 13.09 -4.74
N SER A 115 -2.70 13.13 -4.14
CA SER A 115 -1.47 13.48 -4.87
C SER A 115 -1.16 12.51 -6.01
N PHE A 116 -1.46 11.22 -5.87
CA PHE A 116 -1.34 10.25 -6.97
C PHE A 116 -2.28 10.55 -8.13
N ILE A 117 -3.52 10.97 -7.84
CA ILE A 117 -4.49 11.31 -8.88
C ILE A 117 -3.95 12.50 -9.69
N GLN A 118 -3.49 13.55 -9.00
CA GLN A 118 -2.91 14.74 -9.64
C GLN A 118 -1.65 14.38 -10.45
N TRP A 119 -0.71 13.65 -9.83
CA TRP A 119 0.53 13.25 -10.49
C TRP A 119 0.27 12.53 -11.80
N PHE A 120 -0.60 11.53 -11.79
CA PHE A 120 -0.86 10.74 -13.00
C PHE A 120 -1.75 11.46 -14.01
N ALA A 121 -2.62 12.39 -13.60
CA ALA A 121 -3.32 13.28 -14.52
C ALA A 121 -2.32 14.11 -15.35
N GLU A 122 -1.26 14.61 -14.71
CA GLU A 122 -0.21 15.38 -15.37
C GLU A 122 0.77 14.48 -16.14
N GLU A 123 1.18 13.34 -15.58
CA GLU A 123 2.13 12.41 -16.21
C GLU A 123 1.52 11.69 -17.41
N GLY A 124 0.21 11.43 -17.41
CA GLY A 124 -0.50 10.84 -18.55
C GLY A 124 -0.37 11.66 -19.86
N LYS A 125 -0.11 12.96 -19.76
CA LYS A 125 0.17 13.85 -20.92
C LYS A 125 1.58 13.68 -21.48
N ARG A 126 2.48 12.94 -20.80
CA ARG A 126 3.88 12.69 -21.20
C ARG A 126 4.11 11.26 -21.69
N ILE A 127 3.07 10.56 -22.10
CA ILE A 127 3.17 9.23 -22.72
C ILE A 127 3.70 9.42 -24.15
N TYR A 128 4.99 9.67 -24.27
CA TYR A 128 5.64 9.87 -25.57
C TYR A 128 6.04 8.53 -26.19
N GLY A 129 5.95 8.46 -27.53
CA GLY A 129 6.58 7.45 -28.34
C GLY A 129 7.89 7.94 -28.93
N ASP A 130 8.51 7.11 -29.77
CA ASP A 130 9.81 7.39 -30.40
C ASP A 130 9.72 7.25 -31.90
N VAL A 131 10.52 8.06 -32.64
CA VAL A 131 10.87 7.85 -34.04
C VAL A 131 12.33 7.41 -34.04
N ILE A 132 12.58 6.15 -34.41
CA ILE A 132 13.94 5.57 -34.37
C ILE A 132 14.58 5.66 -35.72
N PRO A 133 15.90 6.03 -35.84
CA PRO A 133 16.65 5.96 -37.07
C PRO A 133 16.58 4.60 -37.74
N THR A 134 16.35 4.56 -39.02
CA THR A 134 16.19 3.31 -39.79
C THR A 134 17.52 2.73 -40.23
N VAL A 135 17.52 1.41 -40.49
CA VAL A 135 18.68 0.70 -41.07
C VAL A 135 18.76 0.81 -42.58
N ASN A 136 17.71 1.35 -43.25
CA ASN A 136 17.68 1.63 -44.68
C ASN A 136 16.73 2.80 -44.96
N ASN A 137 16.85 3.40 -46.17
CA ASN A 137 16.15 4.62 -46.58
C ASN A 137 14.69 4.40 -47.00
N GLN A 138 14.24 3.15 -47.13
CA GLN A 138 12.90 2.78 -47.61
C GLN A 138 11.91 2.50 -46.47
N GLN A 139 12.27 2.81 -45.22
CA GLN A 139 11.43 2.53 -44.06
C GLN A 139 11.45 3.71 -43.07
N ARG A 140 10.40 3.75 -42.23
CA ARG A 140 10.34 4.60 -41.02
C ARG A 140 9.88 3.76 -39.86
N PHE A 141 10.55 3.93 -38.69
CA PHE A 141 10.26 3.20 -37.48
C PHE A 141 9.61 4.13 -36.46
N ILE A 142 8.39 3.76 -36.03
CA ILE A 142 7.59 4.53 -35.09
C ILE A 142 7.27 3.61 -33.93
N ILE A 143 7.53 4.07 -32.70
CA ILE A 143 7.15 3.39 -31.47
C ILE A 143 5.99 4.15 -30.84
N SER A 144 4.89 3.47 -30.54
CA SER A 144 3.80 4.00 -29.74
C SER A 144 3.66 3.26 -28.43
N LYS A 145 3.17 3.95 -27.40
CA LYS A 145 2.77 3.35 -26.12
C LYS A 145 1.24 3.32 -26.08
N GLU A 146 0.67 2.15 -25.81
CA GLU A 146 -0.77 1.92 -25.81
C GLU A 146 -1.21 1.38 -24.44
N PRO A 147 -2.47 1.66 -23.97
CA PRO A 147 -2.97 1.08 -22.74
C PRO A 147 -3.01 -0.46 -22.82
N VAL A 148 -2.66 -1.13 -21.72
CA VAL A 148 -2.71 -2.60 -21.66
C VAL A 148 -4.13 -3.15 -21.82
N GLY A 149 -5.17 -2.41 -21.42
CA GLY A 149 -6.57 -2.81 -21.51
C GLY A 149 -7.29 -2.77 -20.16
N VAL A 150 -8.09 -3.80 -19.87
CA VAL A 150 -8.76 -3.93 -18.56
C VAL A 150 -7.76 -4.34 -17.49
N VAL A 151 -7.75 -3.60 -16.38
CA VAL A 151 -6.91 -3.84 -15.22
C VAL A 151 -7.75 -4.35 -14.05
N ALA A 152 -7.37 -5.46 -13.44
CA ALA A 152 -7.89 -5.89 -12.15
C ALA A 152 -6.95 -5.40 -11.04
N ALA A 153 -7.51 -4.75 -10.01
CA ALA A 153 -6.78 -4.25 -8.86
C ALA A 153 -7.31 -4.87 -7.57
N ILE A 154 -6.43 -5.49 -6.78
CA ILE A 154 -6.77 -6.02 -5.46
C ILE A 154 -5.99 -5.24 -4.43
N THR A 155 -6.66 -4.60 -3.46
CA THR A 155 -6.05 -3.66 -2.53
C THR A 155 -6.20 -4.10 -1.07
N PRO A 156 -5.21 -3.80 -0.21
CA PRO A 156 -5.23 -4.13 1.20
C PRO A 156 -6.03 -3.12 2.03
N TRP A 157 -6.16 -3.41 3.30
CA TRP A 157 -6.92 -2.64 4.28
C TRP A 157 -6.12 -1.51 4.97
N ASN A 158 -4.78 -1.54 4.94
CA ASN A 158 -3.96 -0.67 5.79
C ASN A 158 -3.85 0.80 5.32
N PHE A 159 -3.95 1.04 4.00
CA PHE A 159 -4.07 2.37 3.39
C PHE A 159 -5.17 2.33 2.31
N PRO A 160 -6.44 2.23 2.73
CA PRO A 160 -7.54 1.81 1.86
C PRO A 160 -7.84 2.77 0.70
N ILE A 161 -7.54 4.06 0.84
CA ILE A 161 -7.71 5.04 -0.25
C ILE A 161 -6.44 5.12 -1.11
N ALA A 162 -5.28 5.27 -0.49
CA ALA A 162 -4.02 5.46 -1.21
C ALA A 162 -3.67 4.26 -2.09
N MET A 163 -3.91 3.02 -1.62
CA MET A 163 -3.63 1.82 -2.42
C MET A 163 -4.55 1.68 -3.63
N ILE A 164 -5.73 2.31 -3.62
CA ILE A 164 -6.63 2.38 -4.77
C ILE A 164 -6.13 3.43 -5.77
N THR A 165 -5.89 4.66 -5.31
CA THR A 165 -5.52 5.75 -6.21
C THR A 165 -4.17 5.51 -6.89
N ARG A 166 -3.20 4.90 -6.21
CA ARG A 166 -1.89 4.49 -6.77
C ARG A 166 -2.00 3.49 -7.92
N LYS A 167 -3.09 2.73 -8.00
CA LYS A 167 -3.35 1.74 -9.06
C LYS A 167 -4.34 2.28 -10.10
N ALA A 168 -5.43 2.87 -9.64
CA ALA A 168 -6.48 3.36 -10.53
C ALA A 168 -6.05 4.61 -11.32
N ALA A 169 -5.41 5.58 -10.68
CA ALA A 169 -5.04 6.81 -11.37
C ALA A 169 -4.07 6.58 -12.55
N PRO A 170 -2.96 5.84 -12.42
CA PRO A 170 -2.10 5.54 -13.57
C PRO A 170 -2.80 4.67 -14.63
N ALA A 171 -3.65 3.71 -14.23
CA ALA A 171 -4.43 2.92 -15.17
C ALA A 171 -5.33 3.81 -16.04
N LEU A 172 -6.09 4.70 -15.41
CA LEU A 172 -6.99 5.63 -16.09
C LEU A 172 -6.23 6.65 -16.94
N ALA A 173 -5.14 7.21 -16.44
CA ALA A 173 -4.30 8.15 -17.17
C ALA A 173 -3.71 7.52 -18.44
N ALA A 174 -3.29 6.25 -18.38
CA ALA A 174 -2.82 5.47 -19.52
C ALA A 174 -3.93 5.17 -20.54
N GLY A 175 -5.22 5.29 -20.16
CA GLY A 175 -6.36 4.94 -21.00
C GLY A 175 -6.90 3.53 -20.77
N CYS A 176 -6.51 2.87 -19.68
CA CYS A 176 -7.07 1.60 -19.21
C CYS A 176 -8.38 1.82 -18.46
N THR A 177 -9.16 0.75 -18.31
CA THR A 177 -10.28 0.67 -17.38
C THR A 177 -9.92 -0.23 -16.20
N VAL A 178 -10.62 -0.08 -15.05
CA VAL A 178 -10.22 -0.76 -13.82
C VAL A 178 -11.40 -1.43 -13.13
N VAL A 179 -11.17 -2.65 -12.63
CA VAL A 179 -12.06 -3.36 -11.71
C VAL A 179 -11.32 -3.56 -10.39
N ILE A 180 -11.85 -3.01 -9.31
CA ILE A 180 -11.22 -2.96 -7.99
C ILE A 180 -11.89 -3.93 -7.04
N LYS A 181 -11.11 -4.77 -6.37
CA LYS A 181 -11.54 -5.57 -5.22
C LYS A 181 -10.82 -5.06 -3.97
N PRO A 182 -11.47 -4.23 -3.13
CA PRO A 182 -10.88 -3.78 -1.88
C PRO A 182 -10.88 -4.91 -0.83
N ALA A 183 -10.10 -4.75 0.22
CA ALA A 183 -10.21 -5.61 1.40
C ALA A 183 -11.61 -5.54 2.01
N ASN A 184 -12.09 -6.64 2.57
CA ASN A 184 -13.42 -6.69 3.19
C ASN A 184 -13.46 -5.95 4.54
N GLU A 185 -12.32 -5.71 5.15
CA GLU A 185 -12.17 -4.95 6.38
C GLU A 185 -12.36 -3.45 6.18
N THR A 186 -12.02 -2.92 4.98
CA THR A 186 -12.08 -1.47 4.70
C THR A 186 -12.71 -1.16 3.33
N PRO A 187 -13.94 -1.59 3.12
CA PRO A 187 -14.60 -1.44 1.82
C PRO A 187 -15.19 -0.05 1.59
N TYR A 188 -15.57 0.66 2.66
CA TYR A 188 -16.28 1.93 2.52
C TYR A 188 -15.41 3.03 1.95
N CYS A 189 -14.12 3.05 2.26
CA CYS A 189 -13.15 3.94 1.59
C CYS A 189 -13.13 3.73 0.08
N ALA A 190 -13.16 2.48 -0.39
CA ALA A 190 -13.19 2.18 -1.82
C ALA A 190 -14.48 2.64 -2.49
N LEU A 191 -15.61 2.41 -1.82
CA LEU A 191 -16.93 2.80 -2.32
C LEU A 191 -17.08 4.34 -2.32
N ALA A 192 -16.57 5.03 -1.29
CA ALA A 192 -16.53 6.49 -1.24
C ALA A 192 -15.70 7.09 -2.39
N ILE A 193 -14.52 6.53 -2.67
CA ILE A 193 -13.66 6.95 -3.78
C ILE A 193 -14.33 6.70 -5.13
N ALA A 194 -15.07 5.61 -5.30
CA ALA A 194 -15.88 5.35 -6.49
C ALA A 194 -17.04 6.36 -6.63
N LYS A 195 -17.69 6.74 -5.52
CA LYS A 195 -18.73 7.77 -5.51
C LYS A 195 -18.19 9.14 -5.95
N LEU A 196 -17.01 9.50 -5.51
CA LEU A 196 -16.35 10.73 -5.96
C LEU A 196 -15.89 10.64 -7.42
N ALA A 197 -15.49 9.47 -7.90
CA ALA A 197 -15.17 9.22 -9.30
C ALA A 197 -16.40 9.40 -10.21
N GLU A 198 -17.55 8.88 -9.79
CA GLU A 198 -18.86 9.10 -10.46
C GLU A 198 -19.17 10.60 -10.56
N LYS A 199 -19.06 11.34 -9.44
CA LYS A 199 -19.30 12.80 -9.38
C LYS A 199 -18.31 13.59 -10.23
N ALA A 200 -17.07 13.13 -10.37
CA ALA A 200 -16.05 13.74 -11.22
C ALA A 200 -16.32 13.56 -12.73
N GLY A 201 -17.31 12.76 -13.10
CA GLY A 201 -17.67 12.49 -14.49
C GLY A 201 -16.86 11.36 -15.14
N ILE A 202 -16.24 10.47 -14.36
CA ILE A 202 -15.64 9.24 -14.89
C ILE A 202 -16.79 8.38 -15.45
N PRO A 203 -16.75 8.00 -16.76
CA PRO A 203 -17.84 7.32 -17.40
C PRO A 203 -18.15 5.94 -16.79
N ALA A 204 -19.41 5.51 -16.90
CA ALA A 204 -19.86 4.20 -16.47
C ALA A 204 -18.97 3.07 -17.04
N GLY A 205 -18.61 2.10 -16.21
CA GLY A 205 -17.72 0.98 -16.57
C GLY A 205 -16.23 1.27 -16.56
N VAL A 206 -15.79 2.53 -16.57
CA VAL A 206 -14.35 2.88 -16.53
C VAL A 206 -13.72 2.53 -15.18
N ILE A 207 -14.42 2.78 -14.07
CA ILE A 207 -14.13 2.27 -12.73
C ILE A 207 -15.26 1.37 -12.28
N ASN A 208 -14.92 0.21 -11.73
CA ASN A 208 -15.85 -0.70 -11.08
C ASN A 208 -15.28 -1.16 -9.74
N VAL A 209 -16.10 -1.29 -8.71
CA VAL A 209 -15.72 -1.80 -7.39
C VAL A 209 -16.60 -2.97 -7.02
N VAL A 210 -15.99 -4.13 -6.80
CA VAL A 210 -16.65 -5.39 -6.43
C VAL A 210 -16.23 -5.79 -5.02
N THR A 211 -17.20 -6.01 -4.13
CA THR A 211 -16.98 -6.42 -2.74
C THR A 211 -17.43 -7.85 -2.51
N GLY A 212 -16.92 -8.54 -1.48
CA GLY A 212 -17.38 -9.88 -1.12
C GLY A 212 -16.31 -10.97 -1.20
N LYS A 213 -16.64 -12.10 -1.83
CA LYS A 213 -15.85 -13.35 -1.79
C LYS A 213 -14.50 -13.23 -2.51
N SER A 214 -13.46 -12.95 -1.75
CA SER A 214 -12.12 -12.66 -2.29
C SER A 214 -11.59 -13.76 -3.21
N GLN A 215 -11.82 -15.03 -2.87
CA GLN A 215 -11.32 -16.16 -3.65
C GLN A 215 -12.04 -16.31 -5.00
N GLU A 216 -13.37 -16.18 -5.03
CA GLU A 216 -14.16 -16.26 -6.25
C GLU A 216 -13.86 -15.09 -7.19
N ILE A 217 -13.85 -13.85 -6.65
CA ILE A 217 -13.52 -12.64 -7.42
C ILE A 217 -12.09 -12.71 -7.95
N GLY A 218 -11.14 -13.10 -7.09
CA GLY A 218 -9.72 -13.25 -7.46
C GLY A 218 -9.53 -14.29 -8.58
N SER A 219 -10.27 -15.39 -8.54
CA SER A 219 -10.25 -16.42 -9.60
C SER A 219 -10.68 -15.85 -10.95
N VAL A 220 -11.74 -15.02 -11.00
CA VAL A 220 -12.14 -14.33 -12.24
C VAL A 220 -11.04 -13.39 -12.71
N PHE A 221 -10.46 -12.57 -11.81
CA PHE A 221 -9.43 -11.62 -12.19
C PHE A 221 -8.18 -12.30 -12.77
N THR A 222 -7.82 -13.47 -12.25
CA THR A 222 -6.66 -14.22 -12.72
C THR A 222 -6.90 -15.03 -14.00
N SER A 223 -8.12 -15.54 -14.22
CA SER A 223 -8.43 -16.42 -15.36
C SER A 223 -9.09 -15.73 -16.55
N HIS A 224 -9.82 -14.62 -16.33
CA HIS A 224 -10.61 -13.97 -17.39
C HIS A 224 -9.72 -13.36 -18.48
N GLU A 225 -9.92 -13.73 -19.75
CA GLU A 225 -9.08 -13.33 -20.89
C GLU A 225 -9.08 -11.82 -21.18
N LYS A 226 -10.19 -11.11 -20.88
CA LYS A 226 -10.28 -9.66 -21.08
C LYS A 226 -9.48 -8.86 -20.06
N VAL A 227 -9.17 -9.41 -18.89
CA VAL A 227 -8.25 -8.81 -17.93
C VAL A 227 -6.82 -8.97 -18.46
N LYS A 228 -6.14 -7.86 -18.75
CA LYS A 228 -4.79 -7.87 -19.33
C LYS A 228 -3.69 -7.61 -18.30
N LYS A 229 -4.04 -6.99 -17.19
CA LYS A 229 -3.13 -6.74 -16.06
C LYS A 229 -3.83 -7.03 -14.74
N LEU A 230 -3.10 -7.68 -13.83
CA LEU A 230 -3.45 -7.75 -12.43
C LEU A 230 -2.44 -6.92 -11.62
N THR A 231 -2.94 -6.00 -10.79
CA THR A 231 -2.13 -5.29 -9.79
C THR A 231 -2.65 -5.64 -8.40
N PHE A 232 -1.74 -6.05 -7.53
CA PHE A 232 -2.04 -6.52 -6.18
C PHE A 232 -1.11 -5.90 -5.15
N THR A 233 -1.68 -5.47 -4.03
CA THR A 233 -0.91 -5.16 -2.82
C THR A 233 -1.46 -6.00 -1.66
N GLY A 234 -0.58 -6.73 -0.98
CA GLY A 234 -0.95 -7.59 0.15
C GLY A 234 0.16 -8.56 0.55
N SER A 235 -0.20 -9.69 1.16
CA SER A 235 0.78 -10.62 1.68
C SER A 235 1.54 -11.39 0.58
N THR A 236 2.79 -11.71 0.83
CA THR A 236 3.66 -12.47 -0.08
C THR A 236 3.07 -13.84 -0.48
N PRO A 237 2.48 -14.65 0.43
CA PRO A 237 1.84 -15.91 0.04
C PRO A 237 0.71 -15.74 -0.97
N VAL A 238 -0.14 -14.71 -0.81
CA VAL A 238 -1.23 -14.42 -1.76
C VAL A 238 -0.65 -13.92 -3.09
N GLY A 239 0.39 -13.09 -3.06
CA GLY A 239 1.08 -12.64 -4.27
C GLY A 239 1.62 -13.80 -5.11
N ARG A 240 2.26 -14.79 -4.47
CA ARG A 240 2.73 -16.03 -5.14
C ARG A 240 1.57 -16.80 -5.80
N LEU A 241 0.46 -16.96 -5.07
CA LEU A 241 -0.73 -17.63 -5.58
C LEU A 241 -1.30 -16.92 -6.81
N LEU A 242 -1.47 -15.60 -6.75
CA LEU A 242 -1.98 -14.81 -7.86
C LEU A 242 -1.05 -14.85 -9.08
N MET A 243 0.27 -14.81 -8.87
CA MET A 243 1.26 -14.96 -9.93
C MET A 243 1.12 -16.32 -10.63
N GLN A 244 1.01 -17.40 -9.86
CA GLN A 244 0.79 -18.76 -10.38
C GLN A 244 -0.51 -18.85 -11.19
N GLN A 245 -1.62 -18.30 -10.67
CA GLN A 245 -2.91 -18.34 -11.36
C GLN A 245 -2.92 -17.51 -12.65
N CYS A 246 -2.20 -16.40 -12.71
CA CYS A 246 -2.12 -15.54 -13.89
C CYS A 246 -1.25 -16.14 -15.02
N SER A 247 -0.44 -17.14 -14.74
CA SER A 247 0.49 -17.74 -15.72
C SER A 247 -0.23 -18.34 -16.94
N SER A 248 -1.43 -18.88 -16.75
CA SER A 248 -2.24 -19.49 -17.83
C SER A 248 -2.66 -18.50 -18.93
N THR A 249 -2.70 -17.22 -18.63
CA THR A 249 -3.13 -16.15 -19.56
C THR A 249 -2.03 -15.12 -19.83
N ILE A 250 -0.83 -15.31 -19.26
CA ILE A 250 0.35 -14.44 -19.42
C ILE A 250 -0.01 -12.95 -19.16
N LYS A 251 -0.81 -12.69 -18.11
CA LYS A 251 -1.18 -11.33 -17.73
C LYS A 251 0.04 -10.53 -17.25
N LYS A 252 0.07 -9.25 -17.57
CA LYS A 252 1.03 -8.33 -16.95
C LYS A 252 0.74 -8.24 -15.45
N LEU A 253 1.74 -8.38 -14.61
CA LEU A 253 1.63 -8.34 -13.16
C LEU A 253 2.36 -7.15 -12.57
N ALA A 254 1.75 -6.51 -11.56
CA ALA A 254 2.43 -5.64 -10.62
C ALA A 254 2.05 -6.09 -9.21
N LEU A 255 3.02 -6.46 -8.40
CA LEU A 255 2.83 -7.03 -7.08
C LEU A 255 3.62 -6.22 -6.07
N GLU A 256 2.92 -5.65 -5.09
CA GLU A 256 3.48 -4.98 -3.92
C GLU A 256 3.20 -5.84 -2.70
N LEU A 257 4.23 -6.48 -2.17
CA LEU A 257 4.08 -7.55 -1.18
C LEU A 257 4.68 -7.14 0.16
N GLY A 258 4.84 -8.10 1.07
CA GLY A 258 5.36 -7.87 2.40
C GLY A 258 6.78 -7.31 2.41
N GLY A 259 7.14 -6.72 3.53
CA GLY A 259 8.46 -6.17 3.78
C GLY A 259 9.00 -6.59 5.16
N ASN A 260 10.30 -6.46 5.34
CA ASN A 260 10.98 -6.67 6.61
C ASN A 260 12.15 -5.68 6.72
N ALA A 261 11.83 -4.37 6.67
CA ALA A 261 12.79 -3.31 6.51
C ALA A 261 13.81 -3.24 7.66
N PRO A 262 15.13 -3.27 7.36
CA PRO A 262 16.15 -2.89 8.31
C PRO A 262 16.21 -1.37 8.44
N LEU A 263 16.40 -0.89 9.67
CA LEU A 263 16.81 0.47 9.97
C LEU A 263 18.15 0.37 10.69
N ILE A 264 19.22 0.87 10.06
CA ILE A 264 20.60 0.74 10.53
C ILE A 264 21.06 2.10 11.07
N VAL A 265 21.45 2.17 12.34
CA VAL A 265 21.95 3.39 12.99
C VAL A 265 23.41 3.18 13.35
N PHE A 266 24.31 3.87 12.65
CA PHE A 266 25.74 3.85 12.91
C PHE A 266 26.13 4.76 14.10
N ASP A 267 27.29 4.54 14.65
CA ASP A 267 27.82 5.22 15.83
C ASP A 267 28.05 6.74 15.66
N ASP A 268 28.22 7.18 14.41
CA ASP A 268 28.34 8.60 14.04
C ASP A 268 27.02 9.28 13.68
N ALA A 269 25.88 8.59 13.77
CA ALA A 269 24.60 9.16 13.44
C ALA A 269 24.14 10.24 14.42
N ASP A 270 23.43 11.26 13.93
CA ASP A 270 22.66 12.17 14.79
C ASP A 270 21.59 11.35 15.52
N LEU A 271 21.82 11.14 16.81
CA LEU A 271 21.01 10.23 17.64
C LEU A 271 19.55 10.69 17.72
N ASP A 272 19.28 11.97 17.81
CA ASP A 272 17.93 12.50 17.94
C ASP A 272 17.15 12.33 16.64
N LYS A 273 17.76 12.61 15.49
CA LYS A 273 17.15 12.36 14.18
C LYS A 273 16.92 10.87 13.94
N ALA A 274 17.88 10.01 14.31
CA ALA A 274 17.73 8.57 14.16
C ALA A 274 16.58 8.00 15.01
N VAL A 275 16.44 8.46 16.25
CA VAL A 275 15.32 8.08 17.14
C VAL A 275 13.98 8.54 16.55
N GLN A 276 13.86 9.81 16.14
CA GLN A 276 12.62 10.32 15.54
C GLN A 276 12.28 9.60 14.23
N GLY A 277 13.27 9.31 13.39
CA GLY A 277 13.09 8.53 12.18
C GLY A 277 12.63 7.10 12.48
N ALA A 278 13.21 6.44 13.47
CA ALA A 278 12.80 5.10 13.88
C ALA A 278 11.37 5.09 14.45
N ILE A 279 10.99 6.08 15.25
CA ILE A 279 9.61 6.28 15.74
C ILE A 279 8.64 6.39 14.56
N PHE A 280 8.90 7.26 13.60
CA PHE A 280 8.05 7.45 12.43
C PHE A 280 7.96 6.17 11.58
N ALA A 281 9.09 5.55 11.27
CA ALA A 281 9.14 4.35 10.43
C ALA A 281 8.47 3.13 11.10
N LYS A 282 8.45 3.07 12.45
CA LYS A 282 7.93 1.91 13.17
C LYS A 282 6.47 2.05 13.56
N PHE A 283 6.01 3.21 14.02
CA PHE A 283 4.72 3.32 14.72
C PHE A 283 3.60 3.98 13.91
N ARG A 284 3.88 4.51 12.72
CA ARG A 284 2.83 4.99 11.80
C ARG A 284 1.82 3.87 11.53
N ASN A 285 0.53 4.18 11.61
CA ASN A 285 -0.58 3.21 11.48
C ASN A 285 -0.43 2.00 12.42
N ALA A 286 0.06 2.23 13.64
CA ALA A 286 0.37 1.17 14.62
C ALA A 286 1.34 0.09 14.07
N GLY A 287 2.28 0.46 13.20
CA GLY A 287 3.22 -0.47 12.57
C GLY A 287 2.64 -1.33 11.44
N GLN A 288 1.39 -1.10 11.05
CA GLN A 288 0.68 -1.86 10.01
C GLN A 288 1.01 -1.30 8.61
N THR A 289 2.29 -1.22 8.28
CA THR A 289 2.80 -0.72 6.99
C THR A 289 3.85 -1.67 6.40
N CYS A 290 3.83 -1.84 5.08
CA CYS A 290 4.79 -2.69 4.38
C CYS A 290 6.24 -2.15 4.40
N VAL A 291 6.41 -0.83 4.62
CA VAL A 291 7.73 -0.17 4.75
C VAL A 291 8.13 0.03 6.21
N CYS A 292 7.43 -0.62 7.16
CA CYS A 292 7.69 -0.52 8.57
C CYS A 292 9.12 -1.00 8.91
N ALA A 293 9.86 -0.23 9.72
CA ALA A 293 11.15 -0.65 10.27
C ALA A 293 10.94 -1.83 11.22
N ASN A 294 11.10 -3.04 10.72
CA ASN A 294 10.90 -4.27 11.48
C ASN A 294 12.16 -4.73 12.21
N ARG A 295 13.34 -4.39 11.72
CA ARG A 295 14.64 -4.78 12.29
C ARG A 295 15.46 -3.51 12.51
N ILE A 296 15.54 -3.05 13.77
CA ILE A 296 16.25 -1.83 14.11
C ILE A 296 17.65 -2.21 14.62
N TYR A 297 18.64 -2.10 13.73
CA TYR A 297 20.05 -2.34 14.03
C TYR A 297 20.68 -1.08 14.56
N VAL A 298 21.29 -1.16 15.75
CA VAL A 298 21.96 -0.02 16.39
C VAL A 298 23.38 -0.41 16.74
N HIS A 299 24.34 0.42 16.32
CA HIS A 299 25.76 0.20 16.62
C HIS A 299 26.02 0.17 18.12
N ASP A 300 26.84 -0.77 18.58
CA ASP A 300 27.05 -1.05 20.00
C ASP A 300 27.48 0.17 20.82
N ASN A 301 28.31 1.03 20.25
CA ASN A 301 28.80 2.26 20.92
C ASN A 301 27.67 3.23 21.34
N ILE A 302 26.53 3.23 20.64
CA ILE A 302 25.40 4.14 20.90
C ILE A 302 24.13 3.39 21.30
N TYR A 303 24.17 2.07 21.37
CA TYR A 303 22.97 1.23 21.56
C TYR A 303 22.20 1.59 22.82
N GLN A 304 22.90 1.76 23.95
CA GLN A 304 22.24 2.08 25.22
C GLN A 304 21.55 3.43 25.17
N ALA A 305 22.25 4.45 24.66
CA ALA A 305 21.72 5.82 24.55
C ALA A 305 20.52 5.87 23.56
N PHE A 306 20.61 5.14 22.45
CA PHE A 306 19.50 5.01 21.50
C PHE A 306 18.30 4.34 22.16
N ALA A 307 18.50 3.18 22.80
CA ALA A 307 17.41 2.41 23.41
C ALA A 307 16.68 3.20 24.49
N GLU A 308 17.39 3.91 25.35
CA GLU A 308 16.80 4.74 26.41
C GLU A 308 15.95 5.88 25.81
N LYS A 309 16.49 6.64 24.85
CA LYS A 309 15.74 7.72 24.19
C LYS A 309 14.54 7.18 23.42
N PHE A 310 14.71 6.07 22.70
CA PHE A 310 13.64 5.46 21.91
C PHE A 310 12.49 4.99 22.80
N VAL A 311 12.79 4.31 23.92
CA VAL A 311 11.78 3.89 24.91
C VAL A 311 11.04 5.08 25.50
N GLN A 312 11.78 6.16 25.87
CA GLN A 312 11.15 7.38 26.39
C GLN A 312 10.16 8.01 25.40
N GLU A 313 10.47 8.01 24.10
CA GLU A 313 9.55 8.52 23.07
C GLU A 313 8.34 7.57 22.88
N VAL A 314 8.56 6.26 22.85
CA VAL A 314 7.49 5.27 22.71
C VAL A 314 6.49 5.34 23.86
N GLN A 315 6.95 5.57 25.09
CA GLN A 315 6.09 5.69 26.27
C GLN A 315 5.20 6.94 26.28
N LYS A 316 5.47 7.93 25.42
CA LYS A 316 4.63 9.13 25.28
C LYS A 316 3.38 8.89 24.42
N PHE A 317 3.31 7.80 23.66
CA PHE A 317 2.19 7.53 22.79
C PHE A 317 0.88 7.36 23.55
N LYS A 318 -0.13 8.10 23.15
CA LYS A 318 -1.51 7.89 23.59
C LYS A 318 -2.15 6.84 22.68
N VAL A 319 -2.46 5.68 23.26
CA VAL A 319 -3.25 4.61 22.62
C VAL A 319 -4.73 4.87 22.85
N GLY A 320 -5.55 4.73 21.82
CA GLY A 320 -7.00 4.96 21.98
C GLY A 320 -7.77 4.88 20.68
N ASN A 321 -9.06 5.19 20.75
CA ASN A 321 -9.89 5.33 19.56
C ASN A 321 -9.39 6.50 18.70
N GLY A 322 -9.16 6.25 17.41
CA GLY A 322 -8.60 7.23 16.48
C GLY A 322 -9.42 8.52 16.31
N LEU A 323 -10.67 8.56 16.79
CA LEU A 323 -11.52 9.74 16.80
C LEU A 323 -11.27 10.65 18.02
N GLU A 324 -10.55 10.18 19.03
CA GLU A 324 -10.25 10.97 20.22
C GLU A 324 -9.04 11.89 19.99
N ASP A 325 -9.10 13.08 20.58
CA ASP A 325 -8.02 14.06 20.47
C ASP A 325 -6.70 13.54 21.08
N GLY A 326 -5.62 13.75 20.34
CA GLY A 326 -4.27 13.43 20.76
C GLY A 326 -3.92 11.92 20.70
N VAL A 327 -4.80 11.06 20.23
CA VAL A 327 -4.48 9.65 19.98
C VAL A 327 -3.50 9.54 18.82
N GLN A 328 -2.44 8.75 19.04
CA GLN A 328 -1.36 8.52 18.07
C GLN A 328 -1.28 7.05 17.63
N ILE A 329 -1.74 6.13 18.46
CA ILE A 329 -1.79 4.69 18.16
C ILE A 329 -3.23 4.22 18.25
N GLY A 330 -3.78 3.81 17.12
CA GLY A 330 -5.09 3.18 17.03
C GLY A 330 -5.04 1.67 17.29
N PRO A 331 -6.18 0.96 17.13
CA PRO A 331 -6.24 -0.49 17.23
C PRO A 331 -5.51 -1.17 16.07
N LEU A 332 -5.17 -2.44 16.23
CA LEU A 332 -4.84 -3.33 15.12
C LEU A 332 -6.13 -3.72 14.38
N ILE A 333 -6.01 -4.10 13.13
CA ILE A 333 -7.17 -4.35 12.27
C ILE A 333 -8.10 -5.46 12.76
N ASN A 334 -7.55 -6.49 13.42
CA ASN A 334 -8.31 -7.62 13.92
C ASN A 334 -7.53 -8.38 15.01
N GLU A 335 -8.21 -9.33 15.65
CA GLU A 335 -7.65 -10.18 16.71
C GLU A 335 -6.44 -11.02 16.24
N LYS A 336 -6.42 -11.46 14.97
CA LYS A 336 -5.29 -12.22 14.44
C LYS A 336 -3.99 -11.41 14.47
N ALA A 337 -4.09 -10.10 14.23
CA ALA A 337 -2.93 -9.20 14.31
C ALA A 337 -2.42 -9.06 15.76
N VAL A 338 -3.33 -9.00 16.74
CA VAL A 338 -3.00 -8.99 18.18
C VAL A 338 -2.28 -10.28 18.57
N LEU A 339 -2.84 -11.43 18.21
CA LEU A 339 -2.25 -12.74 18.50
C LEU A 339 -0.87 -12.91 17.86
N LYS A 340 -0.71 -12.48 16.60
CA LYS A 340 0.61 -12.52 15.93
C LYS A 340 1.65 -11.66 16.66
N ALA A 341 1.29 -10.45 17.06
CA ALA A 341 2.21 -9.57 17.81
C ALA A 341 2.63 -10.23 19.12
N GLN A 342 1.69 -10.84 19.87
CA GLN A 342 1.98 -11.53 21.12
C GLN A 342 2.87 -12.76 20.91
N GLN A 343 2.59 -13.59 19.91
CA GLN A 343 3.40 -14.77 19.58
C GLN A 343 4.85 -14.42 19.27
N LEU A 344 5.09 -13.36 18.50
CA LEU A 344 6.44 -12.90 18.16
C LEU A 344 7.20 -12.40 19.39
N ILE A 345 6.52 -11.73 20.32
CA ILE A 345 7.12 -11.29 21.59
C ILE A 345 7.44 -12.50 22.48
N ASP A 346 6.51 -13.44 22.63
CA ASP A 346 6.68 -14.63 23.47
C ASP A 346 7.85 -15.49 22.98
N ASP A 347 7.97 -15.69 21.65
CA ASP A 347 9.13 -16.36 21.04
C ASP A 347 10.44 -15.61 21.38
N ALA A 348 10.49 -14.30 21.16
CA ALA A 348 11.68 -13.51 21.41
C ALA A 348 12.10 -13.53 22.90
N VAL A 349 11.15 -13.38 23.82
CA VAL A 349 11.40 -13.43 25.26
C VAL A 349 11.88 -14.82 25.68
N SER A 350 11.30 -15.90 25.16
CA SER A 350 11.73 -17.27 25.43
C SER A 350 13.18 -17.53 25.02
N LYS A 351 13.66 -16.80 24.00
CA LYS A 351 15.04 -16.84 23.47
C LYS A 351 15.98 -15.81 24.08
N GLY A 352 15.54 -15.04 25.08
CA GLY A 352 16.40 -14.12 25.85
C GLY A 352 16.24 -12.64 25.57
N ALA A 353 15.32 -12.23 24.69
CA ALA A 353 14.97 -10.82 24.54
C ALA A 353 14.34 -10.25 25.82
N LYS A 354 14.48 -8.94 26.02
CA LYS A 354 13.91 -8.24 27.16
C LYS A 354 12.89 -7.21 26.69
N ILE A 355 11.73 -7.20 27.33
CA ILE A 355 10.72 -6.16 27.11
C ILE A 355 11.18 -4.90 27.84
N ALA A 356 11.49 -3.84 27.07
CA ALA A 356 11.88 -2.54 27.62
C ALA A 356 10.64 -1.67 27.91
N CYS A 357 9.57 -1.78 27.11
CA CYS A 357 8.24 -1.23 27.39
C CYS A 357 7.16 -1.96 26.57
N GLY A 358 5.91 -1.86 26.99
CA GLY A 358 4.76 -2.52 26.35
C GLY A 358 4.79 -4.03 26.50
N GLY A 359 4.64 -4.75 25.40
CA GLY A 359 4.78 -6.22 25.34
C GLY A 359 3.51 -7.00 25.56
N LYS A 360 2.35 -6.35 25.56
CA LYS A 360 1.04 -7.00 25.83
C LYS A 360 -0.12 -6.25 25.18
N GLN A 361 -1.27 -6.89 25.15
CA GLN A 361 -2.52 -6.24 24.78
C GLN A 361 -2.82 -5.07 25.72
N HIS A 362 -3.30 -3.95 25.19
CA HIS A 362 -3.60 -2.76 25.94
C HIS A 362 -4.86 -2.93 26.82
N ALA A 363 -4.92 -2.22 27.96
CA ALA A 363 -6.03 -2.31 28.92
C ALA A 363 -7.40 -1.89 28.35
N LEU A 364 -7.45 -1.17 27.23
CA LEU A 364 -8.68 -0.85 26.50
C LEU A 364 -9.36 -2.12 25.92
N GLY A 365 -8.66 -3.24 25.84
CA GLY A 365 -9.20 -4.49 25.27
C GLY A 365 -9.30 -4.43 23.75
N GLN A 366 -10.32 -5.10 23.17
CA GLN A 366 -10.53 -5.22 21.73
C GLN A 366 -9.22 -5.58 21.00
N THR A 367 -8.86 -4.83 19.95
CA THR A 367 -7.64 -5.04 19.17
C THR A 367 -6.52 -4.05 19.49
N PHE A 368 -6.61 -3.32 20.61
CA PHE A 368 -5.55 -2.41 21.04
C PHE A 368 -4.35 -3.17 21.58
N TYR A 369 -3.16 -2.79 21.14
CA TYR A 369 -1.89 -3.36 21.55
C TYR A 369 -0.92 -2.27 22.02
N GLU A 370 -0.17 -2.50 23.10
CA GLU A 370 0.78 -1.52 23.61
C GLU A 370 1.94 -1.33 22.64
N PRO A 371 2.33 -0.08 22.30
CA PRO A 371 3.59 0.18 21.60
C PRO A 371 4.75 -0.42 22.40
N SER A 372 5.50 -1.31 21.78
CA SER A 372 6.41 -2.20 22.47
C SER A 372 7.84 -2.08 21.93
N VAL A 373 8.81 -2.13 22.82
CA VAL A 373 10.23 -2.17 22.48
C VAL A 373 10.88 -3.39 23.11
N LEU A 374 11.57 -4.19 22.29
CA LEU A 374 12.35 -5.34 22.73
C LEU A 374 13.84 -5.04 22.58
N THR A 375 14.63 -5.36 23.60
CA THR A 375 16.09 -5.29 23.59
C THR A 375 16.71 -6.67 23.66
N ASN A 376 18.03 -6.78 23.39
CA ASN A 376 18.74 -8.07 23.32
C ASN A 376 18.10 -9.04 22.29
N VAL A 377 17.61 -8.49 21.18
CA VAL A 377 17.08 -9.29 20.10
C VAL A 377 18.20 -9.77 19.20
N ASP A 378 18.15 -11.01 18.75
CA ASP A 378 19.09 -11.60 17.81
C ASP A 378 18.39 -12.33 16.64
N ARG A 379 19.17 -12.72 15.64
CA ARG A 379 18.70 -13.31 14.38
C ARG A 379 18.00 -14.68 14.52
N THR A 380 18.09 -15.34 15.67
CA THR A 380 17.44 -16.64 15.90
C THR A 380 15.96 -16.52 16.26
N MET A 381 15.51 -15.30 16.58
CA MET A 381 14.17 -14.99 17.00
C MET A 381 13.25 -14.77 15.79
N GLU A 382 12.03 -15.31 15.84
CA GLU A 382 11.06 -15.21 14.72
C GLU A 382 10.75 -13.76 14.36
N ILE A 383 10.73 -12.85 15.33
CA ILE A 383 10.47 -11.42 15.14
C ILE A 383 11.46 -10.74 14.17
N VAL A 384 12.65 -11.30 13.96
CA VAL A 384 13.67 -10.79 13.02
C VAL A 384 13.43 -11.32 11.61
N GLN A 385 12.81 -12.50 11.49
CA GLN A 385 12.62 -13.18 10.21
C GLN A 385 11.25 -12.87 9.58
N GLU A 386 10.22 -12.66 10.42
CA GLU A 386 8.85 -12.44 10.00
C GLU A 386 8.53 -10.94 9.87
N GLU A 387 7.64 -10.59 8.94
CA GLU A 387 7.02 -9.25 8.90
C GLU A 387 6.10 -9.09 10.13
N ILE A 388 6.42 -8.18 11.04
CA ILE A 388 5.69 -8.00 12.31
C ILE A 388 4.27 -7.47 12.05
N PHE A 389 4.15 -6.43 11.24
CA PHE A 389 2.90 -5.72 10.90
C PHE A 389 2.09 -5.27 12.13
N GLY A 390 2.80 -4.75 13.14
CA GLY A 390 2.27 -4.32 14.43
C GLY A 390 3.24 -3.41 15.17
N PRO A 391 2.83 -2.85 16.34
CA PRO A 391 3.57 -1.80 17.05
C PRO A 391 4.68 -2.37 17.96
N VAL A 392 5.48 -3.31 17.45
CA VAL A 392 6.57 -3.95 18.20
C VAL A 392 7.90 -3.67 17.53
N ALA A 393 8.82 -3.05 18.24
CA ALA A 393 10.14 -2.60 17.77
C ALA A 393 11.27 -3.45 18.38
N PRO A 394 11.86 -4.42 17.65
CA PRO A 394 13.05 -5.13 18.10
C PRO A 394 14.32 -4.32 17.84
N LEU A 395 15.15 -4.13 18.87
CA LEU A 395 16.46 -3.50 18.80
C LEU A 395 17.55 -4.57 18.78
N ILE A 396 18.38 -4.56 17.72
CA ILE A 396 19.45 -5.52 17.45
C ILE A 396 20.78 -4.80 17.51
N ARG A 397 21.78 -5.36 18.21
CA ARG A 397 23.13 -4.81 18.26
C ARG A 397 23.94 -5.22 17.05
N PHE A 398 24.81 -4.33 16.58
CA PHE A 398 25.89 -4.67 15.64
C PHE A 398 27.15 -3.87 15.97
N THR A 399 28.29 -4.33 15.46
CA THR A 399 29.59 -3.70 15.64
C THR A 399 30.34 -3.47 14.34
N ASP A 400 30.05 -4.25 13.32
CA ASP A 400 30.76 -4.24 12.04
C ASP A 400 29.83 -3.86 10.88
N GLU A 401 30.32 -2.97 9.99
CA GLU A 401 29.57 -2.47 8.85
C GLU A 401 29.24 -3.57 7.83
N ALA A 402 30.21 -4.44 7.53
CA ALA A 402 29.99 -5.49 6.55
C ALA A 402 29.03 -6.56 7.07
N ASP A 403 29.13 -6.91 8.36
CA ASP A 403 28.26 -7.88 9.00
C ASP A 403 26.80 -7.38 9.08
N VAL A 404 26.56 -6.11 9.42
CA VAL A 404 25.19 -5.57 9.46
C VAL A 404 24.53 -5.53 8.08
N VAL A 405 25.29 -5.28 7.02
CA VAL A 405 24.78 -5.34 5.65
C VAL A 405 24.39 -6.78 5.28
N VAL A 406 25.22 -7.78 5.63
CA VAL A 406 24.88 -9.20 5.43
C VAL A 406 23.61 -9.56 6.19
N GLN A 407 23.50 -9.20 7.47
CA GLN A 407 22.31 -9.45 8.27
C GLN A 407 21.06 -8.72 7.72
N ALA A 408 21.22 -7.49 7.25
CA ALA A 408 20.14 -6.73 6.64
C ALA A 408 19.59 -7.41 5.38
N ASN A 409 20.47 -7.98 4.56
CA ASN A 409 20.11 -8.68 3.32
C ASN A 409 19.62 -10.12 3.53
N ASP A 410 19.84 -10.72 4.71
CA ASP A 410 19.44 -12.10 5.03
C ASP A 410 17.92 -12.18 5.30
N THR A 411 17.16 -12.01 4.25
CA THR A 411 15.69 -12.10 4.22
C THR A 411 15.18 -12.34 2.81
N ILE A 412 14.00 -12.94 2.69
CA ILE A 412 13.29 -13.07 1.40
C ILE A 412 12.72 -11.72 0.91
N PHE A 413 12.63 -10.72 1.77
CA PHE A 413 12.06 -9.42 1.47
C PHE A 413 13.12 -8.44 0.95
N GLY A 414 12.65 -7.40 0.24
CA GLY A 414 13.50 -6.35 -0.32
C GLY A 414 12.70 -5.10 -0.71
N LEU A 415 11.78 -4.62 0.18
CA LEU A 415 10.95 -3.47 -0.14
C LEU A 415 11.64 -2.15 0.23
N ALA A 416 11.88 -1.93 1.52
CA ALA A 416 12.48 -0.70 2.04
C ALA A 416 13.62 -1.00 3.01
N ALA A 417 14.60 -0.09 3.07
CA ALA A 417 15.68 -0.07 4.06
C ALA A 417 15.98 1.39 4.46
N TYR A 418 16.56 1.58 5.65
CA TYR A 418 16.89 2.89 6.18
C TYR A 418 18.28 2.87 6.79
N VAL A 419 19.06 3.93 6.57
CA VAL A 419 20.43 4.05 7.10
C VAL A 419 20.65 5.44 7.68
N TYR A 420 21.21 5.51 8.89
CA TYR A 420 21.56 6.74 9.59
C TYR A 420 23.06 6.80 9.86
N SER A 421 23.74 7.84 9.39
CA SER A 421 25.17 8.14 9.59
C SER A 421 25.45 9.57 9.17
N GLU A 422 26.39 10.26 9.82
CA GLU A 422 26.87 11.58 9.36
C GLU A 422 27.93 11.46 8.25
N ASN A 423 28.44 10.25 7.98
CA ASN A 423 29.43 9.99 6.95
C ASN A 423 28.74 9.67 5.61
N ILE A 424 28.76 10.63 4.67
CA ILE A 424 28.14 10.48 3.34
C ILE A 424 28.71 9.32 2.53
N SER A 425 30.00 9.02 2.66
CA SER A 425 30.64 7.90 1.95
C SER A 425 30.15 6.55 2.50
N ARG A 426 29.90 6.46 3.82
CA ARG A 426 29.30 5.29 4.45
C ARG A 426 27.85 5.13 4.00
N LEU A 427 27.05 6.20 4.05
CA LEU A 427 25.66 6.17 3.57
C LEU A 427 25.57 5.63 2.15
N TRP A 428 26.40 6.13 1.25
CA TRP A 428 26.41 5.71 -0.15
C TRP A 428 26.81 4.24 -0.28
N ARG A 429 27.96 3.86 0.26
CA ARG A 429 28.51 2.51 0.19
C ARG A 429 27.57 1.43 0.77
N VAL A 430 26.96 1.72 1.93
CA VAL A 430 26.00 0.79 2.55
C VAL A 430 24.73 0.70 1.72
N SER A 431 24.21 1.84 1.23
CA SER A 431 22.98 1.86 0.44
C SER A 431 23.11 1.09 -0.90
N GLU A 432 24.28 1.14 -1.55
CA GLU A 432 24.53 0.36 -2.77
C GLU A 432 24.57 -1.16 -2.54
N GLN A 433 24.92 -1.60 -1.32
CA GLN A 433 25.01 -3.01 -0.96
C GLN A 433 23.69 -3.58 -0.44
N LEU A 434 22.72 -2.73 -0.07
CA LEU A 434 21.43 -3.16 0.43
C LEU A 434 20.52 -3.63 -0.72
N GLU A 435 20.01 -4.85 -0.64
CA GLU A 435 19.17 -5.50 -1.64
C GLU A 435 17.70 -5.10 -1.49
N TYR A 436 17.40 -3.81 -1.59
CA TYR A 436 16.07 -3.23 -1.41
C TYR A 436 15.70 -2.32 -2.57
N GLY A 437 14.40 -2.27 -2.88
CA GLY A 437 13.89 -1.40 -3.94
C GLY A 437 13.93 0.09 -3.57
N MET A 438 13.92 0.39 -2.28
CA MET A 438 13.94 1.76 -1.74
C MET A 438 14.88 1.83 -0.54
N VAL A 439 15.77 2.82 -0.53
CA VAL A 439 16.68 3.07 0.60
C VAL A 439 16.57 4.52 1.04
N GLY A 440 16.22 4.74 2.30
CA GLY A 440 16.22 6.04 2.94
C GLY A 440 17.57 6.32 3.63
N MET A 441 18.29 7.34 3.18
CA MET A 441 19.54 7.81 3.78
C MET A 441 19.24 9.02 4.67
N ASN A 442 19.39 8.87 5.98
CA ASN A 442 19.00 9.87 7.00
C ASN A 442 17.54 10.34 6.85
N ALA A 443 16.68 9.50 6.28
CA ALA A 443 15.28 9.79 5.99
C ALA A 443 14.43 8.52 6.07
N THR A 444 13.20 8.64 6.59
CA THR A 444 12.24 7.53 6.69
C THR A 444 10.92 7.80 5.96
N ALA A 445 10.64 9.06 5.58
CA ALA A 445 9.50 9.43 4.77
C ALA A 445 9.79 9.23 3.27
N ILE A 446 9.95 7.97 2.84
CA ILE A 446 10.41 7.61 1.48
C ILE A 446 9.28 7.37 0.46
N SER A 447 8.03 7.47 0.88
CA SER A 447 6.88 7.21 0.01
C SER A 447 6.23 8.52 -0.44
N ASN A 448 6.29 8.83 -1.73
CA ASN A 448 5.49 9.88 -2.36
C ASN A 448 5.19 9.53 -3.83
N GLU A 449 4.35 10.34 -4.48
CA GLU A 449 3.85 10.09 -5.84
C GLU A 449 4.91 10.24 -6.94
N VAL A 450 5.96 11.04 -6.71
CA VAL A 450 6.95 11.36 -7.75
C VAL A 450 8.09 10.35 -7.85
N VAL A 451 8.24 9.46 -6.86
CA VAL A 451 9.31 8.44 -6.82
C VAL A 451 8.77 7.03 -7.07
N PRO A 452 9.59 6.12 -7.63
CA PRO A 452 9.18 4.75 -7.86
C PRO A 452 9.14 3.97 -6.54
N PHE A 453 7.95 3.58 -6.12
CA PHE A 453 7.72 2.71 -4.98
C PHE A 453 7.68 1.26 -5.44
N GLY A 454 8.39 0.37 -4.77
CA GLY A 454 8.33 -1.08 -5.03
C GLY A 454 9.57 -1.80 -4.55
N GLY A 455 9.43 -3.12 -4.44
CA GLY A 455 10.46 -4.00 -3.91
C GLY A 455 11.22 -4.79 -4.96
N VAL A 456 12.23 -5.50 -4.48
CA VAL A 456 12.96 -6.58 -5.14
C VAL A 456 12.74 -7.88 -4.36
N LYS A 457 13.37 -8.98 -4.77
CA LYS A 457 13.18 -10.30 -4.14
C LYS A 457 11.67 -10.64 -4.06
N GLN A 458 11.21 -11.16 -2.91
CA GLN A 458 9.81 -11.55 -2.74
C GLN A 458 8.93 -10.43 -2.16
N SER A 459 9.40 -9.19 -2.17
CA SER A 459 8.58 -8.02 -1.89
C SER A 459 7.82 -7.51 -3.12
N GLY A 460 8.09 -8.06 -4.31
CA GLY A 460 7.22 -7.80 -5.44
C GLY A 460 7.90 -7.63 -6.80
N VAL A 461 7.07 -7.23 -7.77
CA VAL A 461 7.44 -6.99 -9.18
C VAL A 461 6.72 -5.76 -9.68
N GLY A 462 7.42 -4.90 -10.43
CA GLY A 462 6.90 -3.64 -10.93
C GLY A 462 7.15 -2.48 -9.98
N ARG A 463 6.63 -1.32 -10.33
CA ARG A 463 6.75 -0.09 -9.52
C ARG A 463 5.43 0.67 -9.53
N GLU A 464 5.15 1.38 -8.44
CA GLU A 464 4.04 2.32 -8.30
C GLU A 464 4.58 3.74 -8.11
N GLY A 465 3.80 4.76 -8.48
CA GLY A 465 4.29 6.15 -8.45
C GLY A 465 5.26 6.45 -9.59
N SER A 466 5.64 7.71 -9.72
CA SER A 466 6.51 8.27 -10.76
C SER A 466 6.09 7.89 -12.21
N LYS A 467 6.91 8.25 -13.18
CA LYS A 467 6.73 7.81 -14.58
C LYS A 467 6.79 6.28 -14.73
N TYR A 468 7.59 5.61 -13.89
CA TYR A 468 7.74 4.15 -13.94
C TYR A 468 6.44 3.42 -13.58
N GLY A 469 5.66 3.95 -12.63
CA GLY A 469 4.34 3.41 -12.30
C GLY A 469 3.34 3.56 -13.45
N LEU A 470 3.43 4.63 -14.25
CA LEU A 470 2.58 4.79 -15.43
C LEU A 470 2.94 3.76 -16.54
N GLU A 471 4.21 3.48 -16.74
CA GLU A 471 4.71 2.52 -17.73
C GLU A 471 4.21 1.08 -17.46
N GLU A 472 3.88 0.77 -16.21
CA GLU A 472 3.29 -0.51 -15.84
C GLU A 472 1.92 -0.76 -16.50
N PHE A 473 1.20 0.28 -16.90
CA PHE A 473 -0.14 0.20 -17.49
C PHE A 473 -0.13 0.33 -19.02
N MET A 474 1.04 0.27 -19.63
CA MET A 474 1.21 0.43 -21.08
C MET A 474 1.90 -0.76 -21.72
N THR A 475 1.68 -0.91 -23.03
CA THR A 475 2.41 -1.80 -23.93
C THR A 475 3.10 -0.97 -25.02
N ILE A 476 4.22 -1.47 -25.52
CA ILE A 476 4.97 -0.85 -26.61
C ILE A 476 4.55 -1.51 -27.91
N LYS A 477 4.16 -0.69 -28.91
CA LYS A 477 3.89 -1.12 -30.27
C LYS A 477 4.92 -0.52 -31.21
N TYR A 478 5.59 -1.35 -31.96
CA TYR A 478 6.46 -0.97 -33.07
C TYR A 478 5.69 -1.00 -34.38
N MET A 479 5.78 0.07 -35.16
CA MET A 479 5.22 0.20 -36.50
C MET A 479 6.34 0.49 -37.50
N CYS A 480 6.40 -0.31 -38.57
CA CYS A 480 7.32 -0.11 -39.68
C CYS A 480 6.52 0.37 -40.89
N LEU A 481 6.77 1.61 -41.34
CA LEU A 481 6.20 2.14 -42.55
C LEU A 481 7.20 1.96 -43.70
N GLY A 482 6.83 1.22 -44.75
CA GLY A 482 7.53 1.16 -46.04
C GLY A 482 7.24 2.43 -46.86
N LEU A 483 8.25 2.99 -47.54
CA LEU A 483 8.17 4.15 -48.38
C LEU A 483 8.13 3.75 -49.85
#